data_fd97ddc916901c835cd4b5e4872bf00f
#
_entry.id   fd97ddc916901c835cd4b5e4872bf00f
#
_cell.length_a   1.000
_cell.length_b   1.000
_cell.length_c   1.000
_cell.angle_alpha   90.00
_cell.angle_beta   90.00
_cell.angle_gamma   90.00
#
_symmetry.space_group_name_H-M   'P 1'
#
loop_
_entity.id
_entity.type
_entity.pdbx_description
1 polymer ?
#
loop_
_entity_poly.entity_id
_entity_poly.type
_entity_poly.pdbx_seq_one_letter_code
_entity_poly.pdbx_strand_id
1 'polypeptide(L)'
;MVSLPPPAEMASAPAQTQGVATNEGRTLYGRYCAACHGANLEGQANWQTARADGSYPAPPHDATGHTWHHADAYLIAVTLQGGAAVTGTASNAMPAFANQLTPAQAQAIIAFIKSTWPADIQAQQAALNQ
;
A
#
# COMPACT_ATOMS: atom_id res chain seq x y z
N MET A 1 4.00 -22.92 -30.72
CA MET A 1 3.72 -22.95 -30.14
C MET A 1 3.69 -22.60 -29.19
N VAL A 2 3.45 -22.60 -29.02
CA VAL A 2 3.50 -22.52 -28.15
C VAL A 2 3.11 -22.61 -27.40
N SER A 3 2.98 -22.46 -27.43
CA SER A 3 2.40 -22.84 -26.92
C SER A 3 1.71 -22.68 -25.84
N LEU A 4 0.92 -23.16 -25.95
CA LEU A 4 0.25 -23.32 -24.76
C LEU A 4 1.21 -23.34 -23.65
N PRO A 5 1.06 -22.43 -22.71
CA PRO A 5 2.01 -22.45 -21.62
C PRO A 5 1.86 -23.73 -20.84
N PRO A 6 2.96 -24.41 -20.59
CA PRO A 6 2.97 -25.52 -19.66
C PRO A 6 2.71 -25.00 -18.25
N PRO A 7 2.36 -25.89 -17.32
CA PRO A 7 2.09 -25.46 -15.95
C PRO A 7 3.23 -24.65 -15.33
N ALA A 8 4.47 -24.97 -15.65
CA ALA A 8 5.59 -24.19 -15.11
C ALA A 8 5.55 -22.76 -15.60
N GLU A 9 5.15 -22.55 -16.85
CA GLU A 9 5.05 -21.22 -17.41
C GLU A 9 3.89 -20.46 -16.80
N MET A 10 2.80 -21.16 -16.53
CA MET A 10 1.69 -20.55 -15.81
C MET A 10 2.11 -20.16 -14.41
N ALA A 11 2.95 -20.94 -13.78
CA ALA A 11 3.44 -20.61 -12.44
C ALA A 11 4.27 -19.33 -12.47
N SER A 12 4.93 -19.00 -13.58
CA SER A 12 5.69 -17.77 -13.67
C SER A 12 4.82 -16.57 -14.04
N ALA A 13 3.61 -16.81 -14.56
CA ALA A 13 2.73 -15.70 -14.92
C ALA A 13 2.40 -14.78 -13.74
N PRO A 14 2.18 -15.29 -12.51
CA PRO A 14 1.95 -14.40 -11.38
C PRO A 14 3.09 -13.41 -11.14
N ALA A 15 4.34 -13.82 -11.34
CA ALA A 15 5.45 -12.91 -11.15
C ALA A 15 5.42 -11.78 -12.17
N GLN A 16 5.10 -12.09 -13.44
CA GLN A 16 4.97 -11.05 -14.47
C GLN A 16 3.79 -10.14 -14.18
N THR A 17 2.67 -10.72 -13.73
CA THR A 17 1.50 -9.96 -13.37
C THR A 17 1.82 -9.04 -12.18
N GLN A 18 2.56 -9.54 -11.20
CA GLN A 18 2.98 -8.73 -10.07
C GLN A 18 3.89 -7.59 -10.51
N GLY A 19 4.79 -7.84 -11.48
CA GLY A 19 5.65 -6.79 -12.00
C GLY A 19 4.87 -5.67 -12.66
N VAL A 20 3.86 -6.03 -13.48
CA VAL A 20 3.01 -5.03 -14.11
C VAL A 20 2.20 -4.28 -13.07
N ALA A 21 1.60 -4.98 -12.12
CA ALA A 21 0.83 -4.35 -11.05
C ALA A 21 1.72 -3.43 -10.21
N THR A 22 2.96 -3.84 -9.95
CA THR A 22 3.90 -3.03 -9.16
C THR A 22 4.26 -1.75 -9.90
N ASN A 23 4.45 -1.82 -11.23
CA ASN A 23 4.74 -0.63 -12.02
C ASN A 23 3.55 0.32 -12.05
N GLU A 24 2.36 -0.20 -12.21
CA GLU A 24 1.14 0.59 -12.13
C GLU A 24 1.00 1.20 -10.74
N GLY A 25 1.24 0.41 -9.72
CA GLY A 25 1.17 0.87 -8.33
C GLY A 25 2.16 1.98 -8.04
N ARG A 26 3.36 1.90 -8.59
CA ARG A 26 4.35 2.96 -8.45
C ARG A 26 3.86 4.27 -9.04
N THR A 27 3.28 4.21 -10.23
CA THR A 27 2.75 5.40 -10.90
C THR A 27 1.60 6.01 -10.10
N LEU A 28 0.67 5.16 -9.65
CA LEU A 28 -0.47 5.60 -8.86
C LEU A 28 -0.05 6.13 -7.50
N TYR A 29 0.92 5.48 -6.86
CA TYR A 29 1.45 5.96 -5.59
C TYR A 29 2.02 7.37 -5.75
N GLY A 30 2.81 7.60 -6.79
CA GLY A 30 3.38 8.90 -7.06
C GLY A 30 2.33 9.98 -7.27
N ARG A 31 1.20 9.61 -7.85
CA ARG A 31 0.14 10.55 -8.18
C ARG A 31 -0.75 10.88 -6.97
N TYR A 32 -1.08 9.88 -6.15
CA TYR A 32 -2.10 10.05 -5.11
C TYR A 32 -1.56 10.00 -3.69
N CYS A 33 -0.41 9.42 -3.46
CA CYS A 33 0.06 9.11 -2.11
C CYS A 33 1.34 9.86 -1.74
N ALA A 34 2.23 10.07 -2.70
CA ALA A 34 3.58 10.59 -2.42
C ALA A 34 3.55 12.00 -1.83
N ALA A 35 2.54 12.81 -2.15
CA ALA A 35 2.47 14.18 -1.63
C ALA A 35 2.47 14.20 -0.10
N CYS A 36 1.87 13.19 0.53
CA CYS A 36 1.82 13.10 1.98
C CYS A 36 2.80 12.06 2.52
N HIS A 37 2.88 10.88 1.89
CA HIS A 37 3.69 9.77 2.41
C HIS A 37 5.13 9.79 1.92
N GLY A 38 5.47 10.71 1.01
CA GLY A 38 6.83 10.86 0.51
C GLY A 38 7.09 10.06 -0.76
N ALA A 39 7.93 10.62 -1.63
CA ALA A 39 8.29 9.98 -2.90
C ALA A 39 9.02 8.66 -2.68
N ASN A 40 9.72 8.53 -1.56
CA ASN A 40 10.48 7.33 -1.19
C ASN A 40 9.82 6.57 -0.03
N LEU A 41 8.52 6.76 0.18
CA LEU A 41 7.75 6.12 1.24
C LEU A 41 8.21 6.50 2.65
N GLU A 42 8.91 7.61 2.78
CA GLU A 42 9.54 8.01 4.05
C GLU A 42 8.56 8.63 5.04
N GLY A 43 7.37 9.03 4.60
CA GLY A 43 6.42 9.73 5.45
C GLY A 43 6.84 11.17 5.74
N GLN A 44 6.12 11.79 6.68
CA GLN A 44 6.39 13.16 7.10
C GLN A 44 7.19 13.17 8.39
N ALA A 45 7.92 14.27 8.62
CA ALA A 45 8.68 14.43 9.84
C ALA A 45 7.73 14.40 11.04
N ASN A 46 8.20 13.82 12.15
CA ASN A 46 7.47 13.76 13.41
C ASN A 46 6.10 13.08 13.27
N TRP A 47 6.01 12.07 12.42
CA TRP A 47 4.73 11.41 12.12
C TRP A 47 4.11 10.74 13.36
N GLN A 48 4.90 10.46 14.39
CA GLN A 48 4.40 9.84 15.63
C GLN A 48 3.87 10.87 16.63
N THR A 49 3.98 12.16 16.31
CA THR A 49 3.57 13.24 17.21
C THR A 49 2.35 13.95 16.61
N ALA A 50 1.29 14.06 17.42
CA ALA A 50 0.08 14.74 16.97
C ALA A 50 0.34 16.21 16.68
N ARG A 51 -0.32 16.72 15.62
CA ARG A 51 -0.34 18.15 15.35
C ARG A 51 -1.21 18.87 16.37
N ALA A 52 -1.20 20.21 16.32
CA ALA A 52 -2.00 21.01 17.23
C ALA A 52 -3.50 20.71 17.12
N ASP A 53 -3.97 20.33 15.93
CA ASP A 53 -5.38 20.00 15.72
C ASP A 53 -5.72 18.55 16.10
N GLY A 54 -4.77 17.80 16.62
CA GLY A 54 -4.97 16.42 17.06
C GLY A 54 -4.74 15.38 15.96
N SER A 55 -4.56 15.80 14.72
CA SER A 55 -4.27 14.85 13.64
C SER A 55 -2.79 14.48 13.63
N TYR A 56 -2.46 13.36 12.97
CA TYR A 56 -1.09 12.92 12.85
C TYR A 56 -0.59 13.14 11.42
N PRO A 57 0.70 13.48 11.25
CA PRO A 57 1.29 13.52 9.91
C PRO A 57 1.27 12.14 9.26
N ALA A 58 1.44 12.09 7.95
CA ALA A 58 1.42 10.84 7.21
C ALA A 58 2.60 9.95 7.62
N PRO A 59 2.34 8.69 8.01
CA PRO A 59 3.42 7.79 8.41
C PRO A 59 4.18 7.25 7.21
N PRO A 60 5.40 6.73 7.44
CA PRO A 60 6.11 6.04 6.37
C PRO A 60 5.40 4.77 5.96
N HIS A 61 5.57 4.40 4.70
CA HIS A 61 5.12 3.10 4.19
C HIS A 61 6.29 2.15 3.98
N ASP A 62 7.50 2.54 4.34
CA ASP A 62 8.64 1.64 4.36
C ASP A 62 8.66 0.82 5.64
N ALA A 63 9.68 0.00 5.81
CA ALA A 63 9.75 -0.90 6.96
C ALA A 63 9.84 -0.19 8.31
N THR A 64 10.16 1.11 8.31
CA THR A 64 10.25 1.88 9.57
C THR A 64 8.88 2.32 10.08
N GLY A 65 7.83 2.24 9.24
CA GLY A 65 6.48 2.59 9.64
C GLY A 65 5.70 1.38 10.10
N HIS A 66 4.37 1.51 10.09
CA HIS A 66 3.45 0.49 10.60
C HIS A 66 2.63 -0.21 9.51
N THR A 67 2.87 0.10 8.25
CA THR A 67 2.08 -0.45 7.15
C THR A 67 2.09 -1.98 7.18
N TRP A 68 3.24 -2.58 7.42
CA TRP A 68 3.39 -4.02 7.40
C TRP A 68 2.78 -4.72 8.62
N HIS A 69 2.30 -3.96 9.58
CA HIS A 69 1.55 -4.53 10.73
C HIS A 69 0.08 -4.77 10.42
N HIS A 70 -0.39 -4.40 9.22
CA HIS A 70 -1.79 -4.52 8.84
C HIS A 70 -1.95 -5.43 7.64
N ALA A 71 -3.06 -6.17 7.60
CA ALA A 71 -3.41 -7.02 6.46
C ALA A 71 -3.79 -6.17 5.24
N ASP A 72 -3.67 -6.77 4.06
CA ASP A 72 -4.00 -6.09 2.81
C ASP A 72 -5.40 -5.51 2.82
N ALA A 73 -6.38 -6.27 3.33
CA ALA A 73 -7.77 -5.80 3.35
C ALA A 73 -7.92 -4.49 4.13
N TYR A 74 -7.22 -4.37 5.25
CA TYR A 74 -7.22 -3.14 6.03
C TYR A 74 -6.59 -1.99 5.25
N LEU A 75 -5.45 -2.24 4.62
CA LEU A 75 -4.72 -1.21 3.87
C LEU A 75 -5.53 -0.70 2.69
N ILE A 76 -6.21 -1.61 2.00
CA ILE A 76 -7.07 -1.26 0.88
C ILE A 76 -8.28 -0.45 1.38
N ALA A 77 -8.89 -0.86 2.48
CA ALA A 77 -10.03 -0.16 3.05
C ALA A 77 -9.65 1.27 3.45
N VAL A 78 -8.52 1.46 4.10
CA VAL A 78 -8.05 2.81 4.48
C VAL A 78 -7.84 3.67 3.24
N THR A 79 -7.27 3.09 2.19
CA THR A 79 -7.01 3.82 0.95
C THR A 79 -8.30 4.28 0.29
N LEU A 80 -9.30 3.41 0.24
CA LEU A 80 -10.53 3.72 -0.47
C LEU A 80 -11.53 4.52 0.38
N GLN A 81 -11.64 4.19 1.65
CA GLN A 81 -12.67 4.78 2.53
C GLN A 81 -12.16 5.91 3.40
N GLY A 82 -10.84 6.06 3.51
CA GLY A 82 -10.23 7.08 4.34
C GLY A 82 -9.92 6.58 5.74
N GLY A 83 -8.95 7.23 6.38
CA GLY A 83 -8.47 6.78 7.67
C GLY A 83 -9.50 6.89 8.77
N ALA A 84 -10.20 8.02 8.85
CA ALA A 84 -11.17 8.23 9.93
C ALA A 84 -12.32 7.24 9.86
N ALA A 85 -12.80 6.90 8.65
CA ALA A 85 -13.91 5.97 8.48
C ALA A 85 -13.53 4.56 8.93
N VAL A 86 -12.29 4.13 8.66
CA VAL A 86 -11.87 2.77 8.96
C VAL A 86 -11.44 2.64 10.42
N THR A 87 -10.70 3.61 10.94
CA THR A 87 -10.18 3.55 12.30
C THR A 87 -11.18 4.02 13.35
N GLY A 88 -12.20 4.76 12.93
CA GLY A 88 -13.17 5.34 13.86
C GLY A 88 -12.66 6.54 14.62
N THR A 89 -11.54 7.14 14.20
CA THR A 89 -10.97 8.27 14.91
C THR A 89 -10.61 9.40 13.92
N ALA A 90 -11.01 10.62 14.29
CA ALA A 90 -10.73 11.79 13.48
C ALA A 90 -9.24 12.15 13.46
N SER A 91 -8.43 11.58 14.35
CA SER A 91 -6.99 11.84 14.34
C SER A 91 -6.32 11.23 13.10
N ASN A 92 -6.96 10.27 12.45
CA ASN A 92 -6.46 9.74 11.18
C ASN A 92 -7.05 10.57 10.05
N ALA A 93 -6.26 11.48 9.52
CA ALA A 93 -6.73 12.47 8.54
C ALA A 93 -6.55 12.03 7.10
N MET A 94 -6.18 10.78 6.83
CA MET A 94 -6.00 10.30 5.47
C MET A 94 -7.32 10.36 4.70
N PRO A 95 -7.35 11.02 3.53
CA PRO A 95 -8.60 11.14 2.77
C PRO A 95 -9.00 9.82 2.12
N ALA A 96 -10.25 9.75 1.69
CA ALA A 96 -10.78 8.61 0.95
C ALA A 96 -10.52 8.80 -0.55
N PHE A 97 -10.10 7.73 -1.22
CA PHE A 97 -9.79 7.78 -2.65
C PHE A 97 -10.74 6.95 -3.51
N ALA A 98 -11.88 6.51 -2.96
CA ALA A 98 -12.80 5.64 -3.70
C ALA A 98 -13.34 6.31 -4.98
N ASN A 99 -13.34 7.64 -5.04
CA ASN A 99 -13.80 8.35 -6.24
C ASN A 99 -12.73 8.45 -7.32
N GLN A 100 -11.47 8.22 -6.98
CA GLN A 100 -10.35 8.31 -7.91
C GLN A 100 -9.72 6.95 -8.23
N LEU A 101 -9.84 5.97 -7.33
CA LEU A 101 -9.17 4.69 -7.44
C LEU A 101 -10.17 3.56 -7.37
N THR A 102 -10.01 2.56 -8.24
CA THR A 102 -10.75 1.31 -8.12
C THR A 102 -10.08 0.42 -7.08
N PRO A 103 -10.78 -0.62 -6.57
CA PRO A 103 -10.13 -1.58 -5.68
C PRO A 103 -8.88 -2.22 -6.31
N ALA A 104 -8.91 -2.52 -7.60
CA ALA A 104 -7.75 -3.11 -8.27
C ALA A 104 -6.57 -2.14 -8.28
N GLN A 105 -6.82 -0.85 -8.46
CA GLN A 105 -5.78 0.16 -8.42
C GLN A 105 -5.22 0.32 -7.01
N ALA A 106 -6.07 0.28 -5.99
CA ALA A 106 -5.61 0.30 -4.61
C ALA A 106 -4.73 -0.93 -4.31
N GLN A 107 -5.13 -2.10 -4.80
CA GLN A 107 -4.31 -3.31 -4.66
C GLN A 107 -2.95 -3.14 -5.32
N ALA A 108 -2.89 -2.51 -6.48
CA ALA A 108 -1.63 -2.26 -7.18
C ALA A 108 -0.72 -1.34 -6.38
N ILE A 109 -1.28 -0.31 -5.76
CA ILE A 109 -0.50 0.59 -4.90
C ILE A 109 0.07 -0.18 -3.72
N ILE A 110 -0.74 -0.99 -3.05
CA ILE A 110 -0.28 -1.78 -1.92
C ILE A 110 0.80 -2.77 -2.35
N ALA A 111 0.64 -3.40 -3.52
CA ALA A 111 1.65 -4.32 -4.03
C ALA A 111 2.99 -3.60 -4.27
N PHE A 112 2.94 -2.38 -4.80
CA PHE A 112 4.14 -1.57 -4.97
C PHE A 112 4.81 -1.30 -3.62
N ILE A 113 4.03 -0.85 -2.64
CA ILE A 113 4.58 -0.57 -1.30
C ILE A 113 5.25 -1.82 -0.73
N LYS A 114 4.57 -2.95 -0.78
CA LYS A 114 5.09 -4.21 -0.26
C LYS A 114 6.39 -4.62 -0.96
N SER A 115 6.51 -4.33 -2.23
CA SER A 115 7.70 -4.71 -3.00
C SER A 115 8.97 -4.00 -2.52
N THR A 116 8.83 -2.91 -1.78
CA THR A 116 9.98 -2.15 -1.28
C THR A 116 10.52 -2.69 0.04
N TRP A 117 9.82 -3.61 0.69
CA TRP A 117 10.19 -4.09 2.02
C TRP A 117 11.22 -5.22 1.93
N PRO A 118 12.07 -5.39 2.96
CA PRO A 118 12.90 -6.58 3.06
C PRO A 118 12.06 -7.86 3.08
N ALA A 119 12.66 -8.97 2.65
CA ALA A 119 11.93 -10.22 2.50
C ALA A 119 11.28 -10.71 3.80
N ASP A 120 11.96 -10.54 4.93
CA ASP A 120 11.40 -10.96 6.22
C ASP A 120 10.18 -10.13 6.62
N ILE A 121 10.18 -8.84 6.31
CA ILE A 121 9.04 -7.97 6.56
C ILE A 121 7.87 -8.36 5.64
N GLN A 122 8.16 -8.65 4.37
CA GLN A 122 7.13 -9.12 3.45
C GLN A 122 6.48 -10.41 3.96
N ALA A 123 7.29 -11.33 4.48
CA ALA A 123 6.77 -12.59 5.00
C ALA A 123 5.88 -12.39 6.23
N GLN A 124 6.27 -11.49 7.13
CA GLN A 124 5.47 -11.20 8.31
C GLN A 124 4.11 -10.60 7.93
N GLN A 125 4.12 -9.67 6.98
CA GLN A 125 2.87 -9.06 6.54
C GLN A 125 1.99 -10.08 5.80
N ALA A 126 2.59 -10.94 4.99
CA ALA A 126 1.84 -11.95 4.25
C ALA A 126 1.08 -12.88 5.20
N ALA A 127 1.65 -13.18 6.37
CA ALA A 127 0.99 -14.03 7.35
C ALA A 127 -0.31 -13.42 7.89
N LEU A 128 -0.43 -12.10 7.86
CA LEU A 128 -1.64 -11.42 8.31
C LEU A 128 -2.81 -11.58 7.33
N ASN A 129 -2.53 -11.98 6.09
CA ASN A 129 -3.55 -12.08 5.04
C ASN A 129 -4.23 -13.46 5.00
N GLN A 130 -3.90 -14.34 5.91
CA GLN A 130 -4.44 -15.71 5.92
C GLN A 130 -5.65 -15.82 6.81
#